data_ecb4ab338af4f357d029b191ee2cceb2
#
_entry.id   ecb4ab338af4f357d029b191ee2cceb2
#
_cell.length_a   1.000
_cell.length_b   1.000
_cell.length_c   1.000
_cell.angle_alpha   90.00
_cell.angle_beta   90.00
_cell.angle_gamma   90.00
#
_symmetry.space_group_name_H-M   'P 1'
#
loop_
_entity.id
_entity.type
_entity.pdbx_description
1 polymer ?
#
loop_
_entity_poly.entity_id
_entity_poly.type
_entity_poly.pdbx_seq_one_letter_code
_entity_poly.pdbx_strand_id
1 'polypeptide(L)'
;MNMTRKNVTLLVLLDLSAAFDTVDHNILLARLKSRIGINGTTLNWFTSYLNNRSQRVSLNGFTSDSFKLPYGVPQGSCLGPLLFTIYSSKLFEVIKYHLPEAHAYADDNRLYLSFSPDTATNQTDAVIAMERCISDIRTSMLTDKLKLNDDKTEFMLIGTKQQLSKVNIDCLTVGSIDVAPVTVARNLGTWFDSNLNLQEQIHKTCKSGFFHLYNIRRIRKYLSQESAPTLVHAFIIGRIDYCNSLLFGLPSSTSST
;
A
#
# COMPACT_ATOMS: atom_id res chain seq x y z
N MET A 1 -17.39 -0.37 -5.15
CA MET A 1 -17.73 -0.84 -3.79
C MET A 1 -19.22 -0.76 -3.59
N ASN A 2 -19.91 -1.87 -3.40
CA ASN A 2 -21.39 -1.92 -3.40
C ASN A 2 -21.96 -1.71 -1.98
N MET A 3 -21.81 -0.53 -1.39
CA MET A 3 -22.47 -0.19 -0.10
C MET A 3 -24.01 -0.25 -0.16
N THR A 4 -24.59 -0.29 -1.38
CA THR A 4 -26.03 -0.37 -1.60
C THR A 4 -26.64 -1.75 -1.35
N ARG A 5 -25.82 -2.82 -1.18
CA ARG A 5 -26.31 -4.22 -1.08
C ARG A 5 -26.35 -4.79 0.34
N LYS A 6 -26.41 -3.98 1.39
CA LYS A 6 -26.45 -4.47 2.79
C LYS A 6 -25.26 -5.40 3.15
N ASN A 7 -24.15 -5.34 2.43
CA ASN A 7 -22.96 -6.16 2.64
C ASN A 7 -21.91 -5.44 3.49
N VAL A 8 -21.08 -6.21 4.14
CA VAL A 8 -19.84 -5.77 4.78
C VAL A 8 -18.68 -6.20 3.88
N THR A 9 -17.66 -5.37 3.78
CA THR A 9 -16.44 -5.69 3.05
C THR A 9 -15.31 -5.93 4.04
N LEU A 10 -14.68 -7.09 3.97
CA LEU A 10 -13.42 -7.40 4.63
C LEU A 10 -12.31 -6.91 3.71
N LEU A 11 -11.54 -5.93 4.16
CA LEU A 11 -10.40 -5.35 3.46
C LEU A 11 -9.12 -5.73 4.21
N VAL A 12 -8.15 -6.32 3.50
CA VAL A 12 -6.82 -6.62 4.05
C VAL A 12 -5.79 -5.79 3.30
N LEU A 13 -4.93 -5.12 4.05
CA LEU A 13 -3.78 -4.37 3.56
C LEU A 13 -2.54 -5.20 3.84
N LEU A 14 -1.93 -5.74 2.77
CA LEU A 14 -0.72 -6.54 2.84
C LEU A 14 0.50 -5.67 2.57
N ASP A 15 1.45 -5.66 3.49
CA ASP A 15 2.75 -5.01 3.33
C ASP A 15 3.82 -6.03 2.95
N LEU A 16 4.80 -5.62 2.16
CA LEU A 16 5.94 -6.44 1.79
C LEU A 16 7.22 -5.96 2.47
N SER A 17 7.99 -6.89 3.03
CA SER A 17 9.29 -6.56 3.62
C SER A 17 10.33 -6.31 2.54
N ALA A 18 10.91 -5.09 2.52
CA ALA A 18 12.01 -4.71 1.63
C ALA A 18 11.80 -5.07 0.14
N ALA A 19 10.57 -4.89 -0.36
CA ALA A 19 10.10 -5.40 -1.64
C ALA A 19 11.04 -5.12 -2.84
N PHE A 20 11.50 -3.87 -2.98
CA PHE A 20 12.39 -3.47 -4.07
C PHE A 20 13.81 -3.99 -3.91
N ASP A 21 14.27 -4.20 -2.68
CA ASP A 21 15.65 -4.59 -2.38
C ASP A 21 15.86 -6.12 -2.45
N THR A 22 14.77 -6.90 -2.45
CA THR A 22 14.81 -8.37 -2.46
C THR A 22 14.53 -9.00 -3.81
N VAL A 23 14.29 -8.21 -4.85
CA VAL A 23 14.01 -8.68 -6.22
C VAL A 23 15.17 -9.55 -6.73
N ASP A 24 14.92 -10.83 -6.99
CA ASP A 24 15.90 -11.74 -7.59
C ASP A 24 16.03 -11.46 -9.10
N HIS A 25 17.25 -11.15 -9.55
CA HIS A 25 17.49 -10.76 -10.93
C HIS A 25 17.20 -11.89 -11.91
N ASN A 26 17.47 -13.16 -11.53
CA ASN A 26 17.22 -14.30 -12.42
C ASN A 26 15.72 -14.54 -12.62
N ILE A 27 14.94 -14.46 -11.54
CA ILE A 27 13.47 -14.57 -11.60
C ILE A 27 12.90 -13.43 -12.44
N LEU A 28 13.38 -12.20 -12.24
CA LEU A 28 12.93 -11.03 -13.01
C LEU A 28 13.23 -11.19 -14.51
N LEU A 29 14.47 -11.56 -14.86
CA LEU A 29 14.87 -11.78 -16.25
C LEU A 29 14.07 -12.92 -16.91
N ALA A 30 13.80 -14.01 -16.17
CA ALA A 30 12.95 -15.07 -16.65
C ALA A 30 11.52 -14.60 -16.92
N ARG A 31 10.95 -13.72 -16.08
CA ARG A 31 9.61 -13.13 -16.29
C ARG A 31 9.56 -12.15 -17.45
N LEU A 32 10.58 -11.31 -17.59
CA LEU A 32 10.71 -10.43 -18.76
C LEU A 32 10.68 -11.23 -20.06
N LYS A 33 11.40 -12.37 -20.09
CA LYS A 33 11.42 -13.26 -21.25
C LYS A 33 10.10 -13.99 -21.47
N SER A 34 9.59 -14.69 -20.44
CA SER A 34 8.47 -15.62 -20.59
C SER A 34 7.10 -14.96 -20.63
N ARG A 35 6.91 -13.83 -19.89
CA ARG A 35 5.60 -13.17 -19.78
C ARG A 35 5.46 -11.95 -20.69
N ILE A 36 6.56 -11.20 -20.84
CA ILE A 36 6.55 -9.97 -21.64
C ILE A 36 7.08 -10.21 -23.06
N GLY A 37 7.77 -11.33 -23.29
CA GLY A 37 8.33 -11.66 -24.59
C GLY A 37 9.64 -10.92 -24.93
N ILE A 38 10.29 -10.30 -23.93
CA ILE A 38 11.55 -9.59 -24.13
C ILE A 38 12.67 -10.59 -24.37
N ASN A 39 13.35 -10.48 -25.51
CA ASN A 39 14.42 -11.39 -25.94
C ASN A 39 15.60 -10.62 -26.57
N GLY A 40 16.66 -11.36 -26.91
CA GLY A 40 17.81 -10.86 -27.68
C GLY A 40 18.50 -9.69 -27.03
N THR A 41 18.82 -8.67 -27.82
CA THR A 41 19.57 -7.49 -27.38
C THR A 41 18.90 -6.76 -26.22
N THR A 42 17.58 -6.66 -26.23
CA THR A 42 16.81 -6.00 -25.17
C THR A 42 16.94 -6.75 -23.84
N LEU A 43 16.86 -8.08 -23.84
CA LEU A 43 17.05 -8.88 -22.63
C LEU A 43 18.50 -8.76 -22.13
N ASN A 44 19.49 -8.74 -23.02
CA ASN A 44 20.90 -8.54 -22.67
C ASN A 44 21.10 -7.16 -22.01
N TRP A 45 20.40 -6.14 -22.47
CA TRP A 45 20.43 -4.82 -21.86
C TRP A 45 19.91 -4.86 -20.42
N PHE A 46 18.74 -5.49 -20.16
CA PHE A 46 18.24 -5.66 -18.80
C PHE A 46 19.20 -6.48 -17.92
N THR A 47 19.84 -7.50 -18.48
CA THR A 47 20.85 -8.29 -17.77
C THR A 47 22.03 -7.39 -17.36
N SER A 48 22.53 -6.54 -18.25
CA SER A 48 23.58 -5.58 -17.93
C SER A 48 23.14 -4.53 -16.92
N TYR A 49 21.90 -4.04 -17.02
CA TYR A 49 21.33 -3.07 -16.09
C TYR A 49 21.24 -3.58 -14.65
N LEU A 50 20.95 -4.86 -14.46
CA LEU A 50 20.76 -5.49 -13.15
C LEU A 50 22.08 -6.04 -12.58
N ASN A 51 22.98 -6.57 -13.41
CA ASN A 51 24.18 -7.25 -12.98
C ASN A 51 25.33 -6.29 -12.62
N ASN A 52 26.26 -6.81 -11.81
CA ASN A 52 27.51 -6.12 -11.41
C ASN A 52 27.27 -4.76 -10.75
N ARG A 53 26.16 -4.61 -10.08
CA ARG A 53 25.87 -3.38 -9.33
C ARG A 53 26.56 -3.37 -7.97
N SER A 54 26.93 -2.19 -7.56
CA SER A 54 27.46 -1.94 -6.22
C SER A 54 26.97 -0.58 -5.71
N GLN A 55 26.99 -0.41 -4.41
CA GLN A 55 26.68 0.85 -3.75
C GLN A 55 27.84 1.30 -2.85
N ARG A 56 27.93 2.61 -2.66
CA ARG A 56 28.83 3.28 -1.72
C ARG A 56 28.11 4.41 -1.04
N VAL A 57 28.44 4.67 0.20
CA VAL A 57 27.95 5.87 0.92
C VAL A 57 29.02 6.96 0.76
N SER A 58 28.61 8.15 0.32
CA SER A 58 29.48 9.32 0.23
C SER A 58 28.96 10.42 1.15
N LEU A 59 29.84 10.92 2.04
CA LEU A 59 29.51 11.98 2.98
C LEU A 59 30.71 12.94 3.12
N ASN A 60 30.51 14.21 2.86
CA ASN A 60 31.53 15.26 2.99
C ASN A 60 32.86 14.94 2.28
N GLY A 61 32.81 14.34 1.10
CA GLY A 61 33.99 13.98 0.31
C GLY A 61 34.64 12.63 0.70
N PHE A 62 34.18 11.98 1.76
CA PHE A 62 34.58 10.63 2.12
C PHE A 62 33.64 9.61 1.52
N THR A 63 34.18 8.50 1.03
CA THR A 63 33.40 7.42 0.40
C THR A 63 33.72 6.09 1.10
N SER A 64 32.67 5.34 1.43
CA SER A 64 32.81 3.99 1.99
C SER A 64 33.38 2.99 0.99
N ASP A 65 33.73 1.80 1.48
CA ASP A 65 34.00 0.65 0.62
C ASP A 65 32.78 0.32 -0.26
N SER A 66 33.04 -0.39 -1.36
CA SER A 66 32.03 -0.81 -2.31
C SER A 66 31.37 -2.10 -1.86
N PHE A 67 30.02 -2.09 -1.74
CA PHE A 67 29.22 -3.28 -1.45
C PHE A 67 28.49 -3.73 -2.72
N LYS A 68 28.63 -5.01 -3.07
CA LYS A 68 27.91 -5.60 -4.20
C LYS A 68 26.41 -5.67 -3.91
N LEU A 69 25.59 -5.41 -4.92
CA LEU A 69 24.14 -5.55 -4.88
C LEU A 69 23.70 -6.75 -5.74
N PRO A 70 23.65 -7.96 -5.18
CA PRO A 70 23.26 -9.17 -5.93
C PRO A 70 21.75 -9.27 -6.17
N TYR A 71 20.96 -8.45 -5.50
CA TYR A 71 19.51 -8.41 -5.55
C TYR A 71 19.02 -6.97 -5.65
N GLY A 72 17.71 -6.83 -5.90
CA GLY A 72 17.01 -5.56 -5.85
C GLY A 72 17.03 -4.80 -7.17
N VAL A 73 16.10 -3.86 -7.26
CA VAL A 73 16.03 -2.87 -8.33
C VAL A 73 16.36 -1.49 -7.76
N PRO A 74 17.01 -0.59 -8.55
CA PRO A 74 17.41 0.71 -8.03
C PRO A 74 16.21 1.53 -7.58
N GLN A 75 16.15 1.86 -6.30
CA GLN A 75 15.14 2.79 -5.77
C GLN A 75 15.37 4.18 -6.38
N GLY A 76 14.27 4.86 -6.74
CA GLY A 76 14.32 6.16 -7.43
C GLY A 76 14.65 6.07 -8.93
N SER A 77 14.89 4.88 -9.49
CA SER A 77 15.03 4.72 -10.94
C SER A 77 13.67 4.76 -11.65
N CYS A 78 13.67 5.22 -12.89
CA CYS A 78 12.46 5.25 -13.72
C CYS A 78 11.89 3.84 -13.97
N LEU A 79 12.73 2.82 -14.05
CA LEU A 79 12.34 1.42 -14.31
C LEU A 79 11.99 0.62 -13.06
N GLY A 80 12.43 1.03 -11.87
CA GLY A 80 12.20 0.29 -10.63
C GLY A 80 10.76 -0.12 -10.41
N PRO A 81 9.78 0.80 -10.42
CA PRO A 81 8.36 0.47 -10.23
C PRO A 81 7.81 -0.50 -11.29
N LEU A 82 8.19 -0.32 -12.55
CA LEU A 82 7.76 -1.19 -13.65
C LEU A 82 8.32 -2.62 -13.49
N LEU A 83 9.61 -2.73 -13.20
CA LEU A 83 10.27 -4.02 -12.98
C LEU A 83 9.69 -4.75 -11.77
N PHE A 84 9.40 -4.03 -10.70
CA PHE A 84 8.74 -4.61 -9.53
C PHE A 84 7.31 -5.09 -9.86
N THR A 85 6.54 -4.32 -10.61
CA THR A 85 5.19 -4.73 -11.06
C THR A 85 5.25 -6.02 -11.89
N ILE A 86 6.23 -6.15 -12.79
CA ILE A 86 6.44 -7.38 -13.56
C ILE A 86 6.86 -8.52 -12.63
N TYR A 87 7.72 -8.25 -11.67
CA TYR A 87 8.18 -9.23 -10.69
C TYR A 87 7.04 -9.73 -9.79
N SER A 88 6.15 -8.88 -9.33
CA SER A 88 5.03 -9.24 -8.46
C SER A 88 3.79 -9.75 -9.21
N SER A 89 3.78 -9.72 -10.55
CA SER A 89 2.61 -10.03 -11.38
C SER A 89 1.99 -11.43 -11.16
N LYS A 90 2.77 -12.39 -10.65
CA LYS A 90 2.29 -13.74 -10.31
C LYS A 90 1.23 -13.72 -9.18
N LEU A 91 1.26 -12.70 -8.32
CA LEU A 91 0.28 -12.51 -7.27
C LEU A 91 -1.17 -12.57 -7.80
N PHE A 92 -1.43 -11.85 -8.90
CA PHE A 92 -2.77 -11.82 -9.50
C PHE A 92 -3.20 -13.16 -10.10
N GLU A 93 -2.26 -14.01 -10.49
CA GLU A 93 -2.58 -15.38 -10.96
C GLU A 93 -3.05 -16.25 -9.81
N VAL A 94 -2.42 -16.12 -8.63
CA VAL A 94 -2.84 -16.83 -7.43
C VAL A 94 -4.25 -16.39 -7.02
N ILE A 95 -4.47 -15.06 -6.94
CA ILE A 95 -5.75 -14.51 -6.48
C ILE A 95 -6.93 -14.92 -7.37
N LYS A 96 -6.72 -15.10 -8.69
CA LYS A 96 -7.77 -15.54 -9.62
C LYS A 96 -8.47 -16.84 -9.23
N TYR A 97 -7.84 -17.67 -8.43
CA TYR A 97 -8.41 -18.95 -7.95
C TYR A 97 -9.15 -18.81 -6.62
N HIS A 98 -9.23 -17.58 -6.08
CA HIS A 98 -9.85 -17.30 -4.80
C HIS A 98 -11.03 -16.33 -4.95
N LEU A 99 -11.89 -16.29 -3.92
CA LEU A 99 -13.03 -15.36 -3.88
C LEU A 99 -12.64 -13.89 -3.69
N PRO A 100 -11.58 -13.52 -2.91
CA PRO A 100 -11.19 -12.13 -2.77
C PRO A 100 -10.75 -11.52 -4.10
N GLU A 101 -11.09 -10.24 -4.28
CA GLU A 101 -10.52 -9.39 -5.33
C GLU A 101 -9.29 -8.66 -4.81
N ALA A 102 -8.46 -8.16 -5.73
CA ALA A 102 -7.24 -7.46 -5.35
C ALA A 102 -6.96 -6.22 -6.17
N HIS A 103 -6.33 -5.26 -5.52
CA HIS A 103 -5.62 -4.16 -6.15
C HIS A 103 -4.20 -4.07 -5.59
N ALA A 104 -3.23 -3.81 -6.45
CA ALA A 104 -1.85 -3.58 -6.06
C ALA A 104 -1.35 -2.25 -6.62
N TYR A 105 -0.57 -1.56 -5.82
CA TYR A 105 0.19 -0.39 -6.22
C TYR A 105 1.61 -0.53 -5.68
N ALA A 106 2.52 -0.94 -6.56
CA ALA A 106 3.88 -1.34 -6.20
C ALA A 106 3.88 -2.46 -5.14
N ASP A 107 4.39 -2.21 -3.95
CA ASP A 107 4.43 -3.10 -2.79
C ASP A 107 3.16 -3.09 -1.94
N ASP A 108 2.31 -2.06 -2.09
CA ASP A 108 1.02 -1.96 -1.39
C ASP A 108 -0.03 -2.87 -2.07
N ASN A 109 -0.32 -4.00 -1.45
CA ASN A 109 -1.31 -4.96 -1.94
C ASN A 109 -2.56 -4.96 -1.08
N ARG A 110 -3.73 -5.02 -1.71
CA ARG A 110 -5.03 -5.03 -1.05
C ARG A 110 -5.88 -6.17 -1.55
N LEU A 111 -6.42 -6.90 -0.60
CA LEU A 111 -7.43 -7.92 -0.85
C LEU A 111 -8.75 -7.45 -0.26
N TYR A 112 -9.85 -7.67 -0.96
CA TYR A 112 -11.17 -7.36 -0.42
C TYR A 112 -12.19 -8.39 -0.85
N LEU A 113 -13.10 -8.71 0.09
CA LEU A 113 -14.18 -9.64 -0.10
C LEU A 113 -15.44 -9.07 0.55
N SER A 114 -16.52 -8.97 -0.21
CA SER A 114 -17.82 -8.52 0.31
C SER A 114 -18.71 -9.70 0.63
N PHE A 115 -19.32 -9.69 1.82
CA PHE A 115 -20.21 -10.74 2.31
C PHE A 115 -21.44 -10.17 3.00
N SER A 116 -22.51 -10.95 3.10
CA SER A 116 -23.68 -10.60 3.92
C SER A 116 -23.40 -10.92 5.39
N PRO A 117 -23.58 -9.95 6.31
CA PRO A 117 -23.34 -10.18 7.73
C PRO A 117 -24.47 -10.92 8.45
N ASP A 118 -25.56 -11.26 7.75
CA ASP A 118 -26.81 -11.72 8.36
C ASP A 118 -26.73 -13.13 8.96
N THR A 119 -25.76 -13.95 8.56
CA THR A 119 -25.55 -15.31 9.10
C THR A 119 -24.10 -15.52 9.54
N ALA A 120 -23.91 -16.27 10.62
CA ALA A 120 -22.57 -16.66 11.09
C ALA A 120 -21.79 -17.46 10.03
N THR A 121 -22.48 -18.28 9.26
CA THR A 121 -21.87 -19.08 8.17
C THR A 121 -21.20 -18.18 7.13
N ASN A 122 -21.91 -17.14 6.64
CA ASN A 122 -21.35 -16.22 5.66
C ASN A 122 -20.12 -15.47 6.18
N GLN A 123 -20.11 -15.13 7.48
CA GLN A 123 -18.97 -14.48 8.12
C GLN A 123 -17.77 -15.43 8.20
N THR A 124 -18.00 -16.66 8.65
CA THR A 124 -16.95 -17.70 8.75
C THR A 124 -16.40 -18.05 7.36
N ASP A 125 -17.26 -18.23 6.37
CA ASP A 125 -16.84 -18.54 5.00
C ASP A 125 -15.99 -17.41 4.39
N ALA A 126 -16.33 -16.15 4.67
CA ALA A 126 -15.55 -15.01 4.21
C ALA A 126 -14.16 -14.95 4.85
N VAL A 127 -14.06 -15.22 6.16
CA VAL A 127 -12.77 -15.31 6.87
C VAL A 127 -11.93 -16.46 6.30
N ILE A 128 -12.48 -17.66 6.20
CA ILE A 128 -11.77 -18.83 5.67
C ILE A 128 -11.30 -18.59 4.23
N ALA A 129 -12.12 -17.98 3.40
CA ALA A 129 -11.75 -17.66 2.01
C ALA A 129 -10.59 -16.65 1.95
N MET A 130 -10.61 -15.64 2.81
CA MET A 130 -9.54 -14.65 2.88
C MET A 130 -8.23 -15.28 3.40
N GLU A 131 -8.28 -16.06 4.47
CA GLU A 131 -7.12 -16.74 5.06
C GLU A 131 -6.46 -17.72 4.07
N ARG A 132 -7.25 -18.49 3.36
CA ARG A 132 -6.74 -19.38 2.29
C ARG A 132 -6.05 -18.58 1.19
N CYS A 133 -6.65 -17.49 0.73
CA CYS A 133 -6.05 -16.63 -0.27
C CYS A 133 -4.70 -16.07 0.21
N ILE A 134 -4.63 -15.55 1.43
CA ILE A 134 -3.40 -15.02 2.03
C ILE A 134 -2.32 -16.12 2.15
N SER A 135 -2.70 -17.33 2.57
CA SER A 135 -1.79 -18.47 2.69
C SER A 135 -1.16 -18.85 1.34
N ASP A 136 -1.95 -18.90 0.29
CA ASP A 136 -1.46 -19.23 -1.05
C ASP A 136 -0.62 -18.10 -1.66
N ILE A 137 -1.00 -16.84 -1.41
CA ILE A 137 -0.18 -15.67 -1.74
C ILE A 137 1.18 -15.76 -1.06
N ARG A 138 1.21 -16.05 0.25
CA ARG A 138 2.43 -16.20 1.04
C ARG A 138 3.34 -17.28 0.44
N THR A 139 2.80 -18.44 0.16
CA THR A 139 3.54 -19.57 -0.44
C THR A 139 4.13 -19.18 -1.79
N SER A 140 3.34 -18.53 -2.64
CA SER A 140 3.79 -18.04 -3.94
C SER A 140 4.89 -16.99 -3.81
N MET A 141 4.73 -16.04 -2.89
CA MET A 141 5.72 -14.98 -2.66
C MET A 141 7.05 -15.52 -2.14
N LEU A 142 7.02 -16.50 -1.23
CA LEU A 142 8.25 -17.16 -0.76
C LEU A 142 9.02 -17.83 -1.91
N THR A 143 8.32 -18.46 -2.85
CA THR A 143 8.93 -19.02 -4.07
C THR A 143 9.63 -17.93 -4.89
N ASP A 144 9.07 -16.72 -4.89
CA ASP A 144 9.60 -15.55 -5.57
C ASP A 144 10.57 -14.74 -4.69
N LYS A 145 11.02 -15.27 -3.55
CA LYS A 145 11.90 -14.61 -2.59
C LYS A 145 11.36 -13.27 -2.05
N LEU A 146 10.05 -13.09 -2.10
CA LEU A 146 9.34 -12.00 -1.44
C LEU A 146 8.80 -12.48 -0.10
N LYS A 147 8.75 -11.59 0.88
CA LYS A 147 8.21 -11.90 2.21
C LYS A 147 7.12 -10.90 2.59
N LEU A 148 5.96 -11.42 3.00
CA LEU A 148 4.93 -10.61 3.65
C LEU A 148 5.42 -10.12 5.01
N ASN A 149 5.08 -8.90 5.33
CA ASN A 149 5.33 -8.31 6.63
C ASN A 149 4.06 -8.47 7.49
N ASP A 150 4.04 -9.54 8.26
CA ASP A 150 2.86 -9.91 9.07
C ASP A 150 2.54 -8.83 10.11
N ASP A 151 3.57 -8.24 10.73
CA ASP A 151 3.42 -7.22 11.77
C ASP A 151 2.82 -5.91 11.26
N LYS A 152 2.89 -5.67 9.95
CA LYS A 152 2.30 -4.50 9.28
C LYS A 152 1.04 -4.82 8.49
N THR A 153 0.65 -6.09 8.44
CA THR A 153 -0.60 -6.47 7.81
C THR A 153 -1.76 -5.99 8.68
N GLU A 154 -2.64 -5.22 8.10
CA GLU A 154 -3.85 -4.71 8.76
C GLU A 154 -5.09 -5.26 8.06
N PHE A 155 -6.16 -5.51 8.81
CA PHE A 155 -7.45 -5.72 8.17
C PHE A 155 -8.54 -4.85 8.80
N MET A 156 -9.53 -4.53 8.00
CA MET A 156 -10.63 -3.65 8.35
C MET A 156 -11.95 -4.22 7.84
N LEU A 157 -12.99 -4.06 8.63
CA LEU A 157 -14.37 -4.31 8.23
C LEU A 157 -15.03 -2.99 7.85
N ILE A 158 -15.53 -2.93 6.61
CA ILE A 158 -16.11 -1.72 6.04
C ILE A 158 -17.60 -1.95 5.80
N GLY A 159 -18.43 -1.07 6.35
CA GLY A 159 -19.88 -1.14 6.20
C GLY A 159 -20.60 0.00 6.91
N THR A 160 -21.93 -0.01 6.86
CA THR A 160 -22.72 0.89 7.68
C THR A 160 -22.69 0.47 9.15
N LYS A 161 -22.94 1.38 10.09
CA LYS A 161 -23.01 1.06 11.52
C LYS A 161 -23.95 -0.11 11.83
N GLN A 162 -25.10 -0.17 11.13
CA GLN A 162 -26.08 -1.24 11.30
C GLN A 162 -25.59 -2.60 10.79
N GLN A 163 -24.76 -2.62 9.76
CA GLN A 163 -24.19 -3.85 9.22
C GLN A 163 -23.03 -4.33 10.07
N LEU A 164 -22.14 -3.42 10.47
CA LEU A 164 -21.01 -3.73 11.32
C LEU A 164 -21.44 -4.25 12.70
N SER A 165 -22.58 -3.79 13.24
CA SER A 165 -23.10 -4.30 14.50
C SER A 165 -23.57 -5.76 14.46
N LYS A 166 -23.72 -6.35 13.27
CA LYS A 166 -24.06 -7.77 13.07
C LYS A 166 -22.85 -8.67 12.89
N VAL A 167 -21.66 -8.07 12.71
CA VAL A 167 -20.44 -8.83 12.44
C VAL A 167 -19.77 -9.24 13.76
N ASN A 168 -19.41 -10.51 13.83
CA ASN A 168 -18.68 -11.09 14.95
C ASN A 168 -17.39 -11.75 14.43
N ILE A 169 -16.49 -10.93 13.92
CA ILE A 169 -15.17 -11.34 13.44
C ILE A 169 -14.14 -10.64 14.31
N ASP A 170 -13.49 -11.39 15.18
CA ASP A 170 -12.56 -10.86 16.19
C ASP A 170 -11.12 -10.82 15.67
N CYS A 171 -10.75 -11.74 14.76
CA CYS A 171 -9.40 -11.81 14.18
C CYS A 171 -9.41 -12.46 12.80
N LEU A 172 -8.31 -12.26 12.11
CA LEU A 172 -7.95 -12.91 10.85
C LEU A 172 -6.55 -13.51 11.01
N THR A 173 -6.38 -14.80 10.72
CA THR A 173 -5.08 -15.46 10.82
C THR A 173 -4.21 -15.16 9.60
N VAL A 174 -3.07 -14.52 9.82
CA VAL A 174 -2.08 -14.19 8.79
C VAL A 174 -0.76 -14.88 9.12
N GLY A 175 -0.50 -16.01 8.49
CA GLY A 175 0.66 -16.83 8.80
C GLY A 175 0.56 -17.47 10.18
N SER A 176 1.35 -17.00 11.14
CA SER A 176 1.35 -17.47 12.53
C SER A 176 0.76 -16.44 13.51
N ILE A 177 0.20 -15.34 13.02
CA ILE A 177 -0.27 -14.22 13.84
C ILE A 177 -1.77 -14.04 13.62
N ASP A 178 -2.51 -13.84 14.71
CA ASP A 178 -3.90 -13.41 14.66
C ASP A 178 -3.95 -11.89 14.70
N VAL A 179 -4.44 -11.30 13.62
CA VAL A 179 -4.57 -9.86 13.45
C VAL A 179 -5.99 -9.46 13.85
N ALA A 180 -6.14 -8.47 14.73
CA ALA A 180 -7.44 -7.89 15.08
C ALA A 180 -7.86 -6.82 14.08
N PRO A 181 -9.19 -6.60 13.87
CA PRO A 181 -9.65 -5.58 12.93
C PRO A 181 -9.34 -4.16 13.42
N VAL A 182 -8.80 -3.34 12.54
CA VAL A 182 -8.61 -1.92 12.80
C VAL A 182 -9.82 -1.11 12.35
N THR A 183 -10.13 -0.05 13.08
CA THR A 183 -11.23 0.88 12.72
C THR A 183 -10.79 1.98 11.78
N VAL A 184 -9.49 2.22 11.69
CA VAL A 184 -8.86 3.24 10.84
C VAL A 184 -7.57 2.65 10.27
N ALA A 185 -7.38 2.77 8.97
CA ALA A 185 -6.16 2.35 8.28
C ALA A 185 -5.65 3.44 7.35
N ARG A 186 -4.36 3.44 7.08
CA ARG A 186 -3.75 4.36 6.11
C ARG A 186 -3.37 3.61 4.84
N ASN A 187 -3.77 4.16 3.71
CA ASN A 187 -3.49 3.56 2.41
C ASN A 187 -3.16 4.62 1.37
N LEU A 188 -2.01 4.49 0.69
CA LEU A 188 -1.51 5.47 -0.30
C LEU A 188 -1.62 6.92 0.19
N GLY A 189 -1.28 7.16 1.45
CA GLY A 189 -1.31 8.49 2.04
C GLY A 189 -2.67 8.96 2.55
N THR A 190 -3.77 8.26 2.26
CA THR A 190 -5.13 8.59 2.69
C THR A 190 -5.56 7.72 3.87
N TRP A 191 -6.27 8.30 4.83
CA TRP A 191 -6.85 7.59 5.97
C TRP A 191 -8.29 7.16 5.66
N PHE A 192 -8.61 5.89 5.93
CA PHE A 192 -9.94 5.32 5.80
C PHE A 192 -10.44 4.90 7.17
N ASP A 193 -11.71 5.07 7.39
CA ASP A 193 -12.42 4.53 8.54
C ASP A 193 -13.44 3.46 8.13
N SER A 194 -13.85 2.62 9.08
CA SER A 194 -14.77 1.49 8.85
C SER A 194 -16.12 1.89 8.22
N ASN A 195 -16.52 3.14 8.35
CA ASN A 195 -17.76 3.64 7.75
C ASN A 195 -17.54 4.42 6.45
N LEU A 196 -16.27 4.62 6.04
CA LEU A 196 -15.87 5.47 4.91
C LEU A 196 -16.44 6.90 4.97
N ASN A 197 -16.55 7.45 6.18
CA ASN A 197 -16.99 8.82 6.37
C ASN A 197 -15.88 9.87 6.24
N LEU A 198 -14.62 9.40 6.15
CA LEU A 198 -13.41 10.19 5.94
C LEU A 198 -13.14 11.27 7.01
N GLN A 199 -13.80 11.18 8.18
CA GLN A 199 -13.56 12.12 9.29
C GLN A 199 -12.10 12.09 9.75
N GLU A 200 -11.52 10.89 9.82
CA GLU A 200 -10.12 10.74 10.22
C GLU A 200 -9.16 11.37 9.18
N GLN A 201 -9.46 11.26 7.88
CA GLN A 201 -8.70 11.92 6.83
C GLN A 201 -8.73 13.44 7.01
N ILE A 202 -9.91 14.02 7.22
CA ILE A 202 -10.08 15.46 7.44
C ILE A 202 -9.29 15.89 8.70
N HIS A 203 -9.49 15.17 9.82
CA HIS A 203 -8.81 15.48 11.08
C HIS A 203 -7.28 15.46 10.95
N LYS A 204 -6.72 14.40 10.34
CA LYS A 204 -5.25 14.28 10.12
C LYS A 204 -4.71 15.35 9.18
N THR A 205 -5.45 15.69 8.13
CA THR A 205 -5.08 16.73 7.17
C THR A 205 -5.06 18.09 7.85
N CYS A 206 -6.13 18.45 8.59
CA CYS A 206 -6.22 19.70 9.34
C CYS A 206 -5.11 19.79 10.40
N LYS A 207 -4.93 18.75 11.22
CA LYS A 207 -3.87 18.71 12.24
C LYS A 207 -2.49 18.96 11.64
N SER A 208 -2.18 18.32 10.51
CA SER A 208 -0.92 18.54 9.81
C SER A 208 -0.80 19.93 9.22
N GLY A 209 -1.87 20.45 8.61
CA GLY A 209 -1.93 21.81 8.08
C GLY A 209 -1.68 22.88 9.17
N PHE A 210 -2.36 22.78 10.30
CA PHE A 210 -2.16 23.69 11.44
C PHE A 210 -0.75 23.59 12.04
N PHE A 211 -0.17 22.40 12.12
CA PHE A 211 1.21 22.22 12.57
C PHE A 211 2.20 22.97 11.67
N HIS A 212 2.07 22.84 10.36
CA HIS A 212 2.94 23.57 9.41
C HIS A 212 2.68 25.06 9.43
N LEU A 213 1.42 25.50 9.52
CA LEU A 213 1.06 26.91 9.63
C LEU A 213 1.68 27.54 10.86
N TYR A 214 1.62 26.87 12.01
CA TYR A 214 2.25 27.31 13.24
C TYR A 214 3.77 27.49 13.08
N ASN A 215 4.45 26.50 12.48
CA ASN A 215 5.89 26.58 12.24
C ASN A 215 6.27 27.72 11.27
N ILE A 216 5.55 27.88 10.16
CA ILE A 216 5.78 28.97 9.21
C ILE A 216 5.58 30.32 9.90
N ARG A 217 4.54 30.46 10.74
CA ARG A 217 4.29 31.69 11.52
C ARG A 217 5.45 32.04 12.43
N ARG A 218 6.06 31.05 13.10
CA ARG A 218 7.22 31.29 14.00
C ARG A 218 8.45 31.83 13.27
N ILE A 219 8.69 31.39 12.05
CA ILE A 219 9.84 31.79 11.23
C ILE A 219 9.50 32.93 10.27
N ARG A 220 8.24 33.41 10.24
CA ARG A 220 7.74 34.41 9.26
C ARG A 220 8.62 35.65 9.15
N LYS A 221 9.18 36.14 10.27
CA LYS A 221 10.06 37.32 10.32
C LYS A 221 11.40 37.15 9.60
N TYR A 222 11.80 35.88 9.34
CA TYR A 222 13.04 35.56 8.61
C TYR A 222 12.78 35.17 7.14
N LEU A 223 11.52 35.12 6.73
CA LEU A 223 11.15 34.75 5.37
C LEU A 223 10.95 36.01 4.52
N SER A 224 11.41 35.95 3.27
CA SER A 224 11.08 36.93 2.26
C SER A 224 9.58 36.92 1.93
N GLN A 225 9.12 37.95 1.24
CA GLN A 225 7.73 38.05 0.80
C GLN A 225 7.37 36.94 -0.22
N GLU A 226 8.34 36.44 -1.00
CA GLU A 226 8.18 35.37 -1.98
C GLU A 226 8.30 33.96 -1.37
N SER A 227 9.18 33.81 -0.36
CA SER A 227 9.40 32.50 0.27
C SER A 227 8.21 32.01 1.10
N ALA A 228 7.47 32.94 1.73
CA ALA A 228 6.35 32.55 2.58
C ALA A 228 5.20 31.87 1.81
N PRO A 229 4.70 32.39 0.68
CA PRO A 229 3.73 31.68 -0.16
C PRO A 229 4.23 30.33 -0.64
N THR A 230 5.49 30.21 -1.04
CA THR A 230 6.11 28.96 -1.48
C THR A 230 6.00 27.88 -0.40
N LEU A 231 6.32 28.21 0.86
CA LEU A 231 6.19 27.29 1.98
C LEU A 231 4.73 26.91 2.27
N VAL A 232 3.80 27.87 2.17
CA VAL A 232 2.36 27.60 2.33
C VAL A 232 1.87 26.64 1.25
N HIS A 233 2.23 26.86 -0.01
CA HIS A 233 1.88 25.96 -1.10
C HIS A 233 2.46 24.54 -0.88
N ALA A 234 3.74 24.44 -0.56
CA ALA A 234 4.42 23.15 -0.41
C ALA A 234 3.90 22.33 0.78
N PHE A 235 3.65 22.97 1.93
CA PHE A 235 3.36 22.25 3.17
C PHE A 235 1.89 22.25 3.58
N ILE A 236 1.07 23.13 3.05
CA ILE A 236 -0.35 23.24 3.42
C ILE A 236 -1.24 22.92 2.22
N ILE A 237 -1.15 23.69 1.14
CA ILE A 237 -2.06 23.53 -0.01
C ILE A 237 -1.88 22.17 -0.64
N GLY A 238 -0.65 21.71 -0.89
CA GLY A 238 -0.41 20.38 -1.46
C GLY A 238 -0.95 19.22 -0.61
N ARG A 239 -1.12 19.41 0.71
CA ARG A 239 -1.76 18.42 1.60
C ARG A 239 -3.29 18.46 1.54
N ILE A 240 -3.86 19.65 1.41
CA ILE A 240 -5.31 19.84 1.29
C ILE A 240 -5.79 19.31 -0.07
N ASP A 241 -5.01 19.56 -1.12
CA ASP A 241 -5.34 19.13 -2.48
C ASP A 241 -5.17 17.61 -2.68
N TYR A 242 -4.28 16.98 -1.88
CA TYR A 242 -4.06 15.55 -2.01
C TYR A 242 -5.32 14.75 -1.70
N CYS A 243 -5.84 14.03 -2.69
CA CYS A 243 -7.06 13.21 -2.60
C CYS A 243 -8.32 13.98 -2.20
N ASN A 244 -8.39 15.31 -2.41
CA ASN A 244 -9.56 16.12 -2.07
C ASN A 244 -10.83 15.68 -2.80
N SER A 245 -10.70 15.05 -3.97
CA SER A 245 -11.83 14.47 -4.72
C SER A 245 -12.60 13.40 -3.94
N LEU A 246 -11.95 12.72 -2.97
CA LEU A 246 -12.62 11.76 -2.10
C LEU A 246 -13.63 12.42 -1.14
N LEU A 247 -13.46 13.72 -0.89
CA LEU A 247 -14.33 14.48 0.00
C LEU A 247 -15.60 14.99 -0.73
N PHE A 248 -15.68 14.81 -2.05
CA PHE A 248 -16.85 15.23 -2.82
C PHE A 248 -18.08 14.41 -2.44
N GLY A 249 -19.19 15.09 -2.14
CA GLY A 249 -20.45 14.45 -1.77
C GLY A 249 -20.58 14.03 -0.31
N LEU A 250 -19.59 14.36 0.54
CA LEU A 250 -19.74 14.18 1.99
C LEU A 250 -20.83 15.11 2.54
N PRO A 251 -21.54 14.68 3.61
CA PRO A 251 -22.49 15.56 4.30
C PRO A 251 -21.78 16.81 4.82
N SER A 252 -22.45 17.98 4.75
CA SER A 252 -21.91 19.26 5.20
C SER A 252 -21.53 19.29 6.69
N SER A 253 -22.11 18.40 7.51
CA SER A 253 -21.71 18.19 8.91
C SER A 253 -20.28 17.61 9.07
N THR A 254 -19.75 16.96 8.06
CA THR A 254 -18.40 16.40 8.08
C THR A 254 -17.36 17.41 7.58
N SER A 255 -17.77 18.39 6.77
CA SER A 255 -16.89 19.42 6.19
C SER A 255 -16.78 20.69 7.03
N SER A 256 -17.54 20.82 8.12
CA SER A 256 -17.58 21.99 8.99
C SER A 256 -16.76 21.85 10.29
N THR A 257 -15.95 20.80 10.41
CA THR A 257 -14.99 20.58 11.52
C THR A 257 -13.59 20.91 11.07
#